data_2073dbfda5e188ca72c6fa64c89ad03e
#
_entry.id   2073dbfda5e188ca72c6fa64c89ad03e
#
_cell.length_a   1.000
_cell.length_b   1.000
_cell.length_c   1.000
_cell.angle_alpha   90.00
_cell.angle_beta   90.00
_cell.angle_gamma   90.00
#
_symmetry.space_group_name_H-M   'P 1'
#
loop_
_entity.id
_entity.type
_entity.pdbx_description
1 polymer ?
#
loop_
_entity_poly.entity_id
_entity_poly.type
_entity_poly.pdbx_seq_one_letter_code
_entity_poly.pdbx_strand_id
1 'polypeptide(L)'
;EPAMRHACDAANRAVYDRACAEPDLRGMGTTIVAACVRRGRLTVLHVGDSRAYLVGLRRMQQLTTDHSLVQELVASGQVLPEQAHRHPRRNVITRAVGVGPQVEPDCRTLPFPLGARLLLCTDGLSNTLSEGQMHDFCRGSRDAKQICGRLIAAALARGARDNVTALVLFR
;
A
#
# COMPACT_ATOMS: atom_id res chain seq x y z
N GLU A 1 -11.76 12.05 6.06
CA GLU A 1 -11.34 10.89 6.87
C GLU A 1 -12.51 10.05 7.40
N PRO A 2 -13.54 10.60 8.07
CA PRO A 2 -14.60 9.77 8.67
C PRO A 2 -15.27 8.82 7.68
N ALA A 3 -15.63 9.28 6.49
CA ALA A 3 -16.28 8.46 5.48
C ALA A 3 -15.40 7.29 4.99
N MET A 4 -14.08 7.50 4.90
CA MET A 4 -13.14 6.43 4.52
C MET A 4 -12.98 5.40 5.64
N ARG A 5 -12.92 5.84 6.90
CA ARG A 5 -12.90 4.93 8.05
C ARG A 5 -14.17 4.09 8.11
N HIS A 6 -15.33 4.73 8.00
CA HIS A 6 -16.62 4.02 7.97
C HIS A 6 -16.71 2.99 6.82
N ALA A 7 -16.20 3.33 5.62
CA ALA A 7 -16.15 2.39 4.51
C ALA A 7 -15.20 1.21 4.79
N CYS A 8 -14.06 1.46 5.45
CA CYS A 8 -13.13 0.41 5.87
C CYS A 8 -13.77 -0.51 6.92
N ASP A 9 -14.49 0.05 7.90
CA ASP A 9 -15.20 -0.74 8.92
C ASP A 9 -16.28 -1.62 8.30
N ALA A 10 -17.03 -1.08 7.33
CA ALA A 10 -18.04 -1.86 6.60
C ALA A 10 -17.41 -3.00 5.78
N ALA A 11 -16.27 -2.72 5.10
CA ALA A 11 -15.52 -3.73 4.36
C ALA A 11 -14.96 -4.81 5.30
N ASN A 12 -14.39 -4.42 6.45
CA ASN A 12 -13.89 -5.36 7.44
C ASN A 12 -15.00 -6.30 7.94
N ARG A 13 -16.16 -5.74 8.28
CA ARG A 13 -17.30 -6.54 8.75
C ARG A 13 -17.76 -7.51 7.68
N ALA A 14 -17.90 -7.07 6.42
CA ALA A 14 -18.35 -7.93 5.34
C ALA A 14 -17.41 -9.12 5.08
N VAL A 15 -16.08 -8.90 5.13
CA VAL A 15 -15.09 -9.97 4.96
C VAL A 15 -15.07 -10.90 6.17
N TYR A 16 -15.09 -10.34 7.39
CA TYR A 16 -15.07 -11.10 8.64
C TYR A 16 -16.31 -11.99 8.79
N ASP A 17 -17.52 -11.44 8.57
CA ASP A 17 -18.78 -12.18 8.69
C ASP A 17 -18.81 -13.34 7.69
N ARG A 18 -18.31 -13.12 6.47
CA ARG A 18 -18.19 -14.18 5.46
C ARG A 18 -17.19 -15.26 5.84
N ALA A 19 -16.02 -14.87 6.35
CA ALA A 19 -15.01 -15.81 6.85
C ALA A 19 -15.51 -16.66 8.03
N CYS A 20 -16.42 -16.10 8.86
CA CYS A 20 -17.04 -16.84 9.96
C CYS A 20 -18.16 -17.77 9.50
N ALA A 21 -18.91 -17.39 8.45
CA ALA A 21 -20.05 -18.15 7.96
C ALA A 21 -19.66 -19.35 7.08
N GLU A 22 -18.53 -19.27 6.39
CA GLU A 22 -18.07 -20.31 5.43
C GLU A 22 -16.78 -20.96 5.94
N PRO A 23 -16.81 -22.26 6.35
CA PRO A 23 -15.62 -22.96 6.89
C PRO A 23 -14.39 -22.91 5.98
N ASP A 24 -14.60 -22.99 4.66
CA ASP A 24 -13.53 -22.96 3.65
C ASP A 24 -12.86 -21.56 3.53
N LEU A 25 -13.48 -20.53 4.05
CA LEU A 25 -12.97 -19.17 4.06
C LEU A 25 -12.43 -18.74 5.45
N ARG A 26 -12.29 -19.68 6.37
CA ARG A 26 -11.82 -19.39 7.73
C ARG A 26 -10.44 -18.72 7.72
N GLY A 27 -10.36 -17.55 8.34
CA GLY A 27 -9.14 -16.74 8.38
C GLY A 27 -8.90 -15.93 7.10
N MET A 28 -9.88 -15.84 6.19
CA MET A 28 -9.81 -14.96 5.04
C MET A 28 -9.59 -13.51 5.48
N GLY A 29 -8.64 -12.86 4.83
CA GLY A 29 -8.33 -11.45 5.06
C GLY A 29 -7.67 -10.82 3.85
N THR A 30 -7.58 -9.51 3.85
CA THR A 30 -6.93 -8.76 2.77
C THR A 30 -6.30 -7.47 3.30
N THR A 31 -5.38 -6.91 2.54
CA THR A 31 -4.92 -5.54 2.73
C THR A 31 -5.86 -4.55 2.03
N ILE A 32 -5.84 -3.31 2.44
CA ILE A 32 -6.47 -2.21 1.72
C ILE A 32 -5.56 -0.98 1.72
N VAL A 33 -5.40 -0.35 0.57
CA VAL A 33 -4.89 1.01 0.43
C VAL A 33 -5.85 1.80 -0.44
N ALA A 34 -6.35 2.90 0.08
CA ALA A 34 -7.35 3.73 -0.58
C ALA A 34 -6.97 5.21 -0.53
N ALA A 35 -7.38 5.95 -1.53
CA ALA A 35 -7.12 7.38 -1.61
C ALA A 35 -8.36 8.18 -2.03
N CYS A 36 -8.52 9.34 -1.43
CA CYS A 36 -9.54 10.31 -1.80
C CYS A 36 -8.89 11.67 -2.05
N VAL A 37 -9.15 12.26 -3.21
CA VAL A 37 -8.67 13.61 -3.55
C VAL A 37 -9.85 14.57 -3.54
N ARG A 38 -9.76 15.59 -2.70
CA ARG A 38 -10.79 16.64 -2.59
C ARG A 38 -10.14 17.99 -2.34
N ARG A 39 -10.51 19.00 -3.14
CA ARG A 39 -10.05 20.39 -2.98
C ARG A 39 -8.53 20.53 -2.80
N GLY A 40 -7.75 19.77 -3.58
CA GLY A 40 -6.30 19.84 -3.52
C GLY A 40 -5.65 19.14 -2.32
N ARG A 41 -6.41 18.39 -1.56
CA ARG A 41 -5.92 17.53 -0.47
C ARG A 41 -6.07 16.07 -0.87
N LEU A 42 -5.11 15.28 -0.46
CA LEU A 42 -5.07 13.83 -0.60
C LEU A 42 -5.28 13.22 0.79
N THR A 43 -6.30 12.40 0.93
CA THR A 43 -6.46 11.52 2.10
C THR A 43 -6.12 10.11 1.68
N VAL A 44 -5.21 9.47 2.40
CA VAL A 44 -4.84 8.06 2.23
C VAL A 44 -5.29 7.31 3.47
N LEU A 45 -5.90 6.15 3.25
CA LEU A 45 -6.25 5.18 4.30
C LEU A 45 -5.64 3.84 3.92
N HIS A 46 -5.07 3.11 4.89
CA HIS A 46 -4.57 1.76 4.64
C HIS A 46 -4.71 0.84 5.84
N VAL A 47 -4.74 -0.47 5.55
CA VAL A 47 -4.56 -1.59 6.47
C VAL A 47 -3.71 -2.63 5.75
N GLY A 48 -2.62 -3.06 6.36
CA GLY A 48 -1.67 -4.03 5.79
C GLY A 48 -0.40 -3.38 5.28
N ASP A 49 0.23 -4.00 4.30
CA ASP A 49 1.54 -3.66 3.72
C ASP A 49 1.47 -3.17 2.26
N SER A 50 0.27 -3.03 1.71
CA SER A 50 0.07 -2.30 0.46
C SER A 50 0.32 -0.82 0.68
N ARG A 51 1.06 -0.19 -0.24
CA ARG A 51 1.66 1.13 -0.01
C ARG A 51 1.08 2.22 -0.89
N ALA A 52 1.10 3.44 -0.36
CA ALA A 52 0.84 4.68 -1.08
C ALA A 52 2.09 5.55 -1.10
N TYR A 53 2.39 6.12 -2.27
CA TYR A 53 3.54 7.02 -2.46
C TYR A 53 3.12 8.33 -3.10
N LEU A 54 3.58 9.44 -2.55
CA LEU A 54 3.53 10.75 -3.20
C LEU A 54 4.77 10.92 -4.08
N VAL A 55 4.55 11.03 -5.39
CA VAL A 55 5.62 11.19 -6.38
C VAL A 55 5.72 12.67 -6.75
N GLY A 56 6.72 13.32 -6.23
CA GLY A 56 7.09 14.70 -6.57
C GLY A 56 8.04 14.79 -7.76
N LEU A 57 8.52 16.01 -8.05
CA LEU A 57 9.48 16.23 -9.15
C LEU A 57 10.83 15.57 -8.89
N ARG A 58 11.34 15.68 -7.67
CA ARG A 58 12.70 15.28 -7.31
C ARG A 58 12.77 14.03 -6.42
N ARG A 59 11.70 13.68 -5.75
CA ARG A 59 11.65 12.57 -4.79
C ARG A 59 10.30 11.90 -4.75
N MET A 60 10.31 10.65 -4.33
CA MET A 60 9.17 9.86 -3.95
C MET A 60 9.11 9.80 -2.42
N GLN A 61 7.93 9.81 -1.86
CA GLN A 61 7.72 9.73 -0.42
C GLN A 61 6.65 8.69 -0.13
N GLN A 62 6.98 7.66 0.64
CA GLN A 62 6.00 6.72 1.16
C GLN A 62 5.08 7.45 2.15
N LEU A 63 3.77 7.26 1.99
CA LEU A 63 2.73 7.88 2.82
C LEU A 63 2.18 6.93 3.87
N THR A 64 2.31 5.64 3.65
CA THR A 64 1.86 4.55 4.53
C THR A 64 3.02 4.02 5.36
N THR A 65 2.71 3.46 6.53
CA THR A 65 3.66 2.67 7.32
C THR A 65 3.14 1.25 7.35
N ASP A 66 3.94 0.29 6.89
CA ASP A 66 3.47 -1.10 6.76
C ASP A 66 3.03 -1.68 8.10
N HIS A 67 1.88 -2.31 8.14
CA HIS A 67 1.45 -3.11 9.29
C HIS A 67 2.07 -4.51 9.17
N SER A 68 3.37 -4.59 9.42
CA SER A 68 4.15 -5.81 9.31
C SER A 68 5.04 -6.01 10.54
N LEU A 69 5.32 -7.27 10.85
CA LEU A 69 6.19 -7.63 11.96
C LEU A 69 7.55 -6.93 11.87
N VAL A 70 8.13 -6.89 10.67
CA VAL A 70 9.44 -6.26 10.49
C VAL A 70 9.40 -4.76 10.75
N GLN A 71 8.32 -4.08 10.41
CA GLN A 71 8.14 -2.65 10.70
C GLN A 71 8.02 -2.38 12.21
N GLU A 72 7.37 -3.28 12.95
CA GLU A 72 7.31 -3.20 14.42
C GLU A 72 8.69 -3.42 15.05
N LEU A 73 9.48 -4.37 14.52
CA LEU A 73 10.86 -4.60 14.95
C LEU A 73 11.77 -3.40 14.66
N VAL A 74 11.57 -2.72 13.54
CA VAL A 74 12.28 -1.46 13.22
C VAL A 74 11.86 -0.35 14.19
N ALA A 75 10.56 -0.19 14.44
CA ALA A 75 10.05 0.84 15.34
C ALA A 75 10.53 0.65 16.79
N SER A 76 10.72 -0.60 17.24
CA SER A 76 11.27 -0.94 18.55
C SER A 76 12.80 -0.97 18.60
N GLY A 77 13.50 -0.68 17.49
CA GLY A 77 14.97 -0.65 17.41
C GLY A 77 15.63 -2.03 17.40
N GLN A 78 14.87 -3.11 17.25
CA GLN A 78 15.39 -4.49 17.20
C GLN A 78 15.99 -4.86 15.84
N VAL A 79 15.57 -4.18 14.77
CA VAL A 79 16.07 -4.34 13.41
C VAL A 79 16.37 -2.96 12.84
N LEU A 80 17.50 -2.82 12.15
CA LEU A 80 17.83 -1.58 11.45
C LEU A 80 16.97 -1.43 10.18
N PRO A 81 16.54 -0.22 9.81
CA PRO A 81 15.75 0.01 8.59
C PRO A 81 16.35 -0.61 7.33
N GLU A 82 17.69 -0.55 7.20
CA GLU A 82 18.42 -1.09 6.04
C GLU A 82 18.38 -2.62 5.99
N GLN A 83 18.09 -3.29 7.11
CA GLN A 83 18.02 -4.75 7.21
C GLN A 83 16.59 -5.28 7.00
N ALA A 84 15.59 -4.41 7.14
CA ALA A 84 14.17 -4.78 7.09
C ALA A 84 13.82 -5.55 5.81
N HIS A 85 14.30 -5.12 4.65
CA HIS A 85 14.01 -5.73 3.34
C HIS A 85 14.59 -7.15 3.17
N ARG A 86 15.57 -7.55 3.99
CA ARG A 86 16.21 -8.89 3.99
C ARG A 86 15.70 -9.78 5.12
N HIS A 87 14.83 -9.27 5.98
CA HIS A 87 14.37 -10.04 7.13
C HIS A 87 13.54 -11.25 6.69
N PRO A 88 13.76 -12.47 7.26
CA PRO A 88 13.04 -13.69 6.86
C PRO A 88 11.52 -13.58 6.96
N ARG A 89 11.02 -12.81 7.95
CA ARG A 89 9.60 -12.61 8.22
C ARG A 89 9.07 -11.25 7.70
N ARG A 90 9.68 -10.68 6.65
CA ARG A 90 9.26 -9.35 6.12
C ARG A 90 7.84 -9.34 5.54
N ASN A 91 7.34 -10.50 5.10
CA ASN A 91 5.99 -10.63 4.52
C ASN A 91 4.92 -10.99 5.58
N VAL A 92 5.27 -11.00 6.89
CA VAL A 92 4.30 -11.27 7.95
C VAL A 92 3.60 -9.96 8.29
N ILE A 93 2.33 -9.87 7.88
CA ILE A 93 1.46 -8.72 8.22
C ILE A 93 0.90 -8.88 9.63
N THR A 94 0.80 -7.78 10.36
CA THR A 94 0.26 -7.73 11.74
C THR A 94 -1.15 -7.17 11.80
N ARG A 95 -1.64 -6.58 10.69
CA ARG A 95 -2.99 -6.03 10.60
C ARG A 95 -3.56 -6.26 9.20
N ALA A 96 -4.76 -6.85 9.11
CA ALA A 96 -5.47 -7.12 7.86
C ALA A 96 -6.98 -6.95 8.04
N VAL A 97 -7.67 -6.55 6.97
CA VAL A 97 -9.13 -6.48 6.90
C VAL A 97 -9.71 -7.89 6.89
N GLY A 98 -10.73 -8.15 7.74
CA GLY A 98 -11.47 -9.41 7.78
C GLY A 98 -10.90 -10.48 8.72
N VAL A 99 -9.72 -10.28 9.31
CA VAL A 99 -9.12 -11.25 10.26
C VAL A 99 -9.77 -11.17 11.64
N GLY A 100 -10.25 -10.01 12.03
CA GLY A 100 -10.92 -9.77 13.30
C GLY A 100 -12.26 -9.03 13.15
N PRO A 101 -13.09 -8.99 14.20
CA PRO A 101 -14.39 -8.30 14.16
C PRO A 101 -14.26 -6.79 13.95
N GLN A 102 -13.10 -6.23 14.27
CA GLN A 102 -12.76 -4.83 14.08
C GLN A 102 -11.34 -4.72 13.56
N VAL A 103 -11.06 -3.65 12.80
CA VAL A 103 -9.71 -3.28 12.35
C VAL A 103 -9.55 -1.78 12.47
N GLU A 104 -8.38 -1.34 12.92
CA GLU A 104 -8.06 0.09 12.99
C GLU A 104 -7.21 0.49 11.77
N PRO A 105 -7.79 1.26 10.81
CA PRO A 105 -7.03 1.74 9.68
C PRO A 105 -6.20 2.94 10.05
N ASP A 106 -5.00 3.04 9.50
CA ASP A 106 -4.25 4.29 9.49
C ASP A 106 -4.82 5.23 8.41
N CYS A 107 -4.99 6.50 8.78
CA CYS A 107 -5.56 7.50 7.89
C CYS A 107 -4.79 8.81 8.00
N ARG A 108 -4.36 9.36 6.85
CA ARG A 108 -3.57 10.59 6.79
C ARG A 108 -4.06 11.51 5.69
N THR A 109 -4.22 12.80 6.00
CA THR A 109 -4.57 13.84 5.03
C THR A 109 -3.43 14.84 4.88
N LEU A 110 -3.03 15.10 3.62
CA LEU A 110 -1.93 16.00 3.28
C LEU A 110 -2.25 16.82 2.02
N PRO A 111 -1.50 17.90 1.74
CA PRO A 111 -1.60 18.59 0.46
C PRO A 111 -1.25 17.66 -0.71
N PHE A 112 -1.99 17.81 -1.83
CA PHE A 112 -1.67 17.14 -3.09
C PHE A 112 -1.31 18.22 -4.11
N PRO A 113 -0.03 18.59 -4.27
CA PRO A 113 0.38 19.71 -5.10
C PRO A 113 0.20 19.43 -6.59
N LEU A 114 -0.05 20.46 -7.38
CA LEU A 114 -0.13 20.36 -8.85
C LEU A 114 1.15 19.75 -9.42
N GLY A 115 1.00 18.84 -10.38
CA GLY A 115 2.10 18.10 -11.00
C GLY A 115 2.63 16.93 -10.16
N ALA A 116 2.16 16.75 -8.92
CA ALA A 116 2.42 15.54 -8.16
C ALA A 116 1.60 14.36 -8.68
N ARG A 117 2.06 13.16 -8.37
CA ARG A 117 1.36 11.90 -8.69
C ARG A 117 1.21 11.08 -7.42
N LEU A 118 0.18 10.28 -7.38
CA LEU A 118 -0.01 9.25 -6.37
C LEU A 118 0.22 7.90 -7.02
N LEU A 119 1.04 7.06 -6.39
CA LEU A 119 1.14 5.63 -6.72
C LEU A 119 0.58 4.84 -5.54
N LEU A 120 -0.39 3.96 -5.81
CA LEU A 120 -0.81 2.90 -4.90
C LEU A 120 -0.31 1.57 -5.46
N CYS A 121 0.22 0.69 -4.61
CA CYS A 121 0.72 -0.60 -5.07
C CYS A 121 0.66 -1.67 -4.00
N THR A 122 0.64 -2.93 -4.45
CA THR A 122 0.86 -4.10 -3.60
C THR A 122 2.34 -4.32 -3.34
N ASP A 123 2.64 -5.15 -2.35
CA ASP A 123 4.00 -5.52 -1.94
C ASP A 123 4.80 -6.22 -3.05
N GLY A 124 4.16 -6.95 -3.97
CA GLY A 124 4.81 -7.50 -5.15
C GLY A 124 5.54 -6.47 -6.01
N LEU A 125 5.08 -5.20 -6.01
CA LEU A 125 5.80 -4.10 -6.64
C LEU A 125 6.92 -3.57 -5.73
N SER A 126 6.58 -3.15 -4.52
CA SER A 126 7.49 -2.45 -3.61
C SER A 126 8.57 -3.34 -3.00
N ASN A 127 8.38 -4.66 -2.98
CA ASN A 127 9.42 -5.64 -2.63
C ASN A 127 10.39 -5.94 -3.80
N THR A 128 10.01 -5.56 -5.03
CA THR A 128 10.76 -5.90 -6.24
C THR A 128 11.49 -4.69 -6.84
N LEU A 129 10.90 -3.51 -6.79
CA LEU A 129 11.47 -2.27 -7.29
C LEU A 129 11.83 -1.32 -6.15
N SER A 130 13.00 -0.70 -6.23
CA SER A 130 13.38 0.38 -5.30
C SER A 130 12.53 1.63 -5.52
N GLU A 131 12.43 2.49 -4.50
CA GLU A 131 11.73 3.78 -4.61
C GLU A 131 12.27 4.65 -5.74
N GLY A 132 13.59 4.66 -5.95
CA GLY A 132 14.23 5.38 -7.08
C GLY A 132 13.75 4.88 -8.43
N GLN A 133 13.70 3.55 -8.62
CA GLN A 133 13.20 2.95 -9.85
C GLN A 133 11.70 3.24 -10.07
N MET A 134 10.88 3.11 -9.02
CA MET A 134 9.45 3.46 -9.11
C MET A 134 9.25 4.94 -9.41
N HIS A 135 10.07 5.84 -8.83
CA HIS A 135 10.05 7.26 -9.12
C HIS A 135 10.33 7.54 -10.60
N ASP A 136 11.39 6.94 -11.16
CA ASP A 136 11.79 7.14 -12.55
C ASP A 136 10.69 6.68 -13.51
N PHE A 137 10.09 5.51 -13.28
CA PHE A 137 8.95 5.05 -14.07
C PHE A 137 7.76 6.00 -13.96
N CYS A 138 7.43 6.42 -12.74
CA CYS A 138 6.34 7.36 -12.52
C CYS A 138 6.56 8.71 -13.20
N ARG A 139 7.80 9.17 -13.36
CA ARG A 139 8.15 10.44 -14.04
C ARG A 139 8.35 10.29 -15.55
N GLY A 140 8.59 9.09 -16.03
CA GLY A 140 8.96 8.81 -17.43
C GLY A 140 7.81 8.94 -18.44
N SER A 141 6.57 9.19 -18.03
CA SER A 141 5.42 9.36 -18.91
C SER A 141 4.36 10.28 -18.29
N ARG A 142 3.44 10.78 -19.12
CA ARG A 142 2.22 11.50 -18.71
C ARG A 142 0.95 10.64 -18.88
N ASP A 143 1.11 9.38 -19.22
CA ASP A 143 0.05 8.40 -19.36
C ASP A 143 0.09 7.40 -18.19
N ALA A 144 -0.95 7.40 -17.34
CA ALA A 144 -1.05 6.53 -16.18
C ALA A 144 -1.03 5.05 -16.56
N LYS A 145 -1.71 4.67 -17.65
CA LYS A 145 -1.73 3.29 -18.14
C LYS A 145 -0.34 2.83 -18.55
N GLN A 146 0.40 3.68 -19.25
CA GLN A 146 1.79 3.38 -19.65
C GLN A 146 2.71 3.25 -18.45
N ILE A 147 2.55 4.11 -17.43
CA ILE A 147 3.34 4.02 -16.20
C ILE A 147 3.06 2.70 -15.49
N CYS A 148 1.79 2.37 -15.24
CA CYS A 148 1.41 1.12 -14.60
C CYS A 148 1.93 -0.10 -15.34
N GLY A 149 1.78 -0.13 -16.68
CA GLY A 149 2.30 -1.22 -17.51
C GLY A 149 3.81 -1.39 -17.40
N ARG A 150 4.57 -0.29 -17.39
CA ARG A 150 6.04 -0.32 -17.22
C ARG A 150 6.47 -0.78 -15.83
N LEU A 151 5.79 -0.33 -14.78
CA LEU A 151 6.05 -0.76 -13.41
C LEU A 151 5.84 -2.27 -13.25
N ILE A 152 4.70 -2.78 -13.74
CA ILE A 152 4.37 -4.20 -13.67
C ILE A 152 5.37 -5.02 -14.50
N ALA A 153 5.64 -4.63 -15.74
CA ALA A 153 6.61 -5.32 -16.60
C ALA A 153 8.01 -5.37 -15.98
N ALA A 154 8.45 -4.26 -15.37
CA ALA A 154 9.75 -4.20 -14.69
C ALA A 154 9.82 -5.08 -13.44
N ALA A 155 8.73 -5.19 -12.67
CA ALA A 155 8.66 -6.09 -11.52
C ALA A 155 8.69 -7.55 -11.97
N LEU A 156 7.90 -7.93 -12.98
CA LEU A 156 7.88 -9.28 -13.54
C LEU A 156 9.24 -9.68 -14.11
N ALA A 157 9.90 -8.79 -14.86
CA ALA A 157 11.23 -9.03 -15.41
C ALA A 157 12.31 -9.24 -14.34
N ARG A 158 12.09 -8.76 -13.11
CA ARG A 158 12.96 -8.98 -11.95
C ARG A 158 12.57 -10.18 -11.09
N GLY A 159 11.60 -10.98 -11.54
CA GLY A 159 11.14 -12.17 -10.85
C GLY A 159 10.30 -11.85 -9.61
N ALA A 160 9.35 -10.90 -9.73
CA ALA A 160 8.37 -10.67 -8.68
C ALA A 160 7.75 -12.01 -8.24
N ARG A 161 7.76 -12.26 -6.93
CA ARG A 161 7.34 -13.55 -6.34
C ARG A 161 5.86 -13.55 -5.94
N ASP A 162 5.19 -12.42 -6.13
CA ASP A 162 3.78 -12.23 -5.76
C ASP A 162 3.04 -11.46 -6.87
N ASN A 163 1.73 -11.39 -6.74
CA ASN A 163 0.88 -10.59 -7.60
C ASN A 163 1.28 -9.10 -7.54
N VAL A 164 1.35 -8.47 -8.70
CA VAL A 164 1.76 -7.06 -8.81
C VAL A 164 0.60 -6.22 -9.25
N THR A 165 0.20 -5.29 -8.40
CA THR A 165 -0.83 -4.29 -8.75
C THR A 165 -0.24 -2.89 -8.59
N ALA A 166 -0.54 -2.02 -9.55
CA ALA A 166 -0.17 -0.60 -9.50
C ALA A 166 -1.32 0.27 -10.00
N LEU A 167 -1.57 1.36 -9.31
CA LEU A 167 -2.51 2.42 -9.69
C LEU A 167 -1.81 3.76 -9.62
N VAL A 168 -1.91 4.55 -10.67
CA VAL A 168 -1.33 5.90 -10.73
C VAL A 168 -2.42 6.93 -10.93
N LEU A 169 -2.41 7.98 -10.13
CA LEU A 169 -3.29 9.13 -10.23
C LEU A 169 -2.45 10.41 -10.41
N PHE A 170 -2.82 11.22 -11.38
CA PHE A 170 -2.27 12.57 -11.57
C PHE A 170 -3.16 13.62 -10.91
N ARG A 171 -2.52 14.69 -10.46
CA ARG A 171 -3.21 15.91 -10.11
C ARG A 171 -3.07 16.96 -11.19
#